data_ed3cc5ab0829cf09dce74a2ac5fea3b4
#
_entry.id   ed3cc5ab0829cf09dce74a2ac5fea3b4
#
_cell.length_a   1.000
_cell.length_b   1.000
_cell.length_c   1.000
_cell.angle_alpha   90.00
_cell.angle_beta   90.00
_cell.angle_gamma   90.00
#
_symmetry.space_group_name_H-M   'P 1'
#
loop_
_entity.id
_entity.type
_entity.pdbx_description
1 polymer ?
#
loop_
_entity_poly.entity_id
_entity_poly.type
_entity_poly.pdbx_seq_one_letter_code
_entity_poly.pdbx_strand_id
1 'polypeptide(L)'
;MNIIFFNTIALGDYLVHSRLIKNIQKKYHCKITAVCSPYNSKIISKHKHINEIILYDKNWSLKKKIASLCKILKKKYYLSVVFDCQKFSMIANFFLNSRFKRGIITSKYKKIFNKKFYFYHPSKLISYFLYDKYVVHPKRKYLEKIYYLPKTWINLLNDFRTKTSDKNIYYFNPEKIEENRKNYILKKFRINNFILIHIDHKWNDLKDINYQLLPNLILLQKKTKKNLIITSYKNNNSFFLNLKKKINSINIKSFEMNKKNNLKIFHIENPNIFLQERLISSSNFNISCHSGIVVHGSGSNNKKIIDILNYEEIKYQKCWAPIQNYYVIKKSVSSTKYSINKIFNEIIKIVKS
;
A
#
# COMPACT_ATOMS: atom_id res chain seq x y z
N MET A 1 -7.33 -24.14 -17.04
CA MET A 1 -7.76 -23.99 -15.62
C MET A 1 -8.09 -22.53 -15.35
N ASN A 2 -9.25 -22.21 -14.76
CA ASN A 2 -9.64 -20.84 -14.42
C ASN A 2 -9.51 -20.64 -12.90
N ILE A 3 -8.98 -19.49 -12.50
CA ILE A 3 -8.85 -19.09 -11.08
C ILE A 3 -9.42 -17.69 -10.91
N ILE A 4 -10.11 -17.44 -9.81
CA ILE A 4 -10.67 -16.13 -9.50
C ILE A 4 -10.17 -15.63 -8.14
N PHE A 5 -9.78 -14.34 -8.10
CA PHE A 5 -9.36 -13.64 -6.90
C PHE A 5 -10.27 -12.45 -6.63
N PHE A 6 -10.72 -12.31 -5.38
CA PHE A 6 -11.52 -11.18 -4.92
C PHE A 6 -10.65 -10.23 -4.11
N ASN A 7 -10.50 -8.99 -4.60
CA ASN A 7 -9.79 -7.92 -3.91
C ASN A 7 -10.43 -6.56 -4.23
N THR A 8 -11.53 -6.26 -3.58
CA THR A 8 -12.35 -5.06 -3.81
C THR A 8 -12.02 -3.90 -2.88
N ILE A 9 -11.06 -4.09 -1.97
CA ILE A 9 -10.62 -3.09 -0.98
C ILE A 9 -9.38 -2.30 -1.45
N ALA A 10 -8.61 -1.78 -0.50
CA ALA A 10 -7.54 -0.85 -0.77
C ALA A 10 -6.38 -1.44 -1.60
N LEU A 11 -5.67 -0.56 -2.27
CA LEU A 11 -4.53 -0.90 -3.11
C LEU A 11 -3.40 -1.64 -2.37
N GLY A 12 -3.12 -1.22 -1.13
CA GLY A 12 -2.10 -1.88 -0.31
C GLY A 12 -2.36 -3.38 -0.15
N ASP A 13 -3.62 -3.76 0.05
CA ASP A 13 -4.01 -5.15 0.17
C ASP A 13 -3.78 -5.93 -1.13
N TYR A 14 -4.03 -5.31 -2.29
CA TYR A 14 -3.71 -5.93 -3.57
C TYR A 14 -2.20 -6.14 -3.73
N LEU A 15 -1.39 -5.15 -3.43
CA LEU A 15 0.07 -5.27 -3.57
C LEU A 15 0.60 -6.45 -2.77
N VAL A 16 0.06 -6.68 -1.58
CA VAL A 16 0.44 -7.82 -0.74
C VAL A 16 0.15 -9.17 -1.39
N HIS A 17 -0.95 -9.30 -2.15
CA HIS A 17 -1.32 -10.56 -2.82
C HIS A 17 -0.72 -10.74 -4.21
N SER A 18 -0.22 -9.68 -4.79
CA SER A 18 0.14 -9.61 -6.21
C SER A 18 1.16 -10.68 -6.63
N ARG A 19 2.10 -11.02 -5.75
CA ARG A 19 3.09 -12.05 -6.03
C ARG A 19 2.52 -13.47 -5.96
N LEU A 20 1.57 -13.72 -5.07
CA LEU A 20 0.86 -15.00 -5.01
C LEU A 20 0.14 -15.26 -6.33
N ILE A 21 -0.54 -14.25 -6.87
CA ILE A 21 -1.21 -14.29 -8.16
C ILE A 21 -0.21 -14.66 -9.27
N LYS A 22 0.92 -13.98 -9.33
CA LYS A 22 2.00 -14.28 -10.28
C LYS A 22 2.50 -15.72 -10.16
N ASN A 23 2.75 -16.20 -8.94
CA ASN A 23 3.33 -17.52 -8.72
C ASN A 23 2.34 -18.63 -9.10
N ILE A 24 1.06 -18.46 -8.79
CA ILE A 24 0.00 -19.39 -9.19
C ILE A 24 -0.10 -19.45 -10.71
N GLN A 25 -0.17 -18.30 -11.37
CA GLN A 25 -0.28 -18.25 -12.83
C GLN A 25 0.91 -18.92 -13.52
N LYS A 26 2.13 -18.62 -13.06
CA LYS A 26 3.34 -19.24 -13.63
C LYS A 26 3.39 -20.73 -13.43
N LYS A 27 2.95 -21.23 -12.27
CA LYS A 27 3.00 -22.66 -11.96
C LYS A 27 1.96 -23.47 -12.71
N TYR A 28 0.75 -22.96 -12.82
CA TYR A 28 -0.38 -23.71 -13.36
C TYR A 28 -0.76 -23.28 -14.78
N HIS A 29 -0.08 -22.30 -15.36
CA HIS A 29 -0.39 -21.73 -16.69
C HIS A 29 -1.89 -21.45 -16.86
N CYS A 30 -2.53 -20.95 -15.79
CA CYS A 30 -3.97 -20.80 -15.68
C CYS A 30 -4.44 -19.42 -16.13
N LYS A 31 -5.74 -19.30 -16.47
CA LYS A 31 -6.41 -18.02 -16.70
C LYS A 31 -6.86 -17.45 -15.34
N ILE A 32 -6.48 -16.22 -15.06
CA ILE A 32 -6.80 -15.53 -13.81
C ILE A 32 -7.80 -14.41 -14.06
N THR A 33 -8.91 -14.46 -13.34
CA THR A 33 -9.91 -13.40 -13.23
C THR A 33 -9.73 -12.67 -11.90
N ALA A 34 -9.62 -11.35 -11.92
CA ALA A 34 -9.58 -10.51 -10.73
C ALA A 34 -10.90 -9.74 -10.57
N VAL A 35 -11.56 -9.87 -9.42
CA VAL A 35 -12.68 -9.03 -9.03
C VAL A 35 -12.13 -7.89 -8.18
N CYS A 36 -12.27 -6.65 -8.63
CA CYS A 36 -11.66 -5.51 -7.95
C CYS A 36 -12.49 -4.22 -8.05
N SER A 37 -12.13 -3.24 -7.21
CA SER A 37 -12.72 -1.91 -7.29
C SER A 37 -12.24 -1.15 -8.53
N PRO A 38 -13.00 -0.16 -9.04
CA PRO A 38 -12.55 0.72 -10.13
C PRO A 38 -11.24 1.44 -9.82
N TYR A 39 -10.99 1.73 -8.55
CA TYR A 39 -9.72 2.33 -8.11
C TYR A 39 -8.53 1.38 -8.33
N ASN A 40 -8.67 0.12 -7.90
CA ASN A 40 -7.61 -0.88 -8.03
C ASN A 40 -7.43 -1.36 -9.47
N SER A 41 -8.48 -1.31 -10.29
CA SER A 41 -8.44 -1.82 -11.67
C SER A 41 -7.35 -1.18 -12.51
N LYS A 42 -7.03 0.09 -12.27
CA LYS A 42 -5.96 0.81 -12.98
C LYS A 42 -4.60 0.13 -12.85
N ILE A 43 -4.36 -0.52 -11.73
CA ILE A 43 -3.10 -1.22 -11.45
C ILE A 43 -3.21 -2.68 -11.82
N ILE A 44 -4.33 -3.30 -11.44
CA ILE A 44 -4.58 -4.72 -11.71
C ILE A 44 -4.58 -5.01 -13.22
N SER A 45 -5.11 -4.09 -14.05
CA SER A 45 -5.08 -4.21 -15.50
C SER A 45 -3.67 -4.25 -16.11
N LYS A 46 -2.70 -3.72 -15.40
CA LYS A 46 -1.29 -3.75 -15.82
C LYS A 46 -0.52 -4.97 -15.30
N HIS A 47 -1.16 -5.80 -14.53
CA HIS A 47 -0.56 -7.04 -14.03
C HIS A 47 -0.62 -8.13 -15.11
N LYS A 48 0.50 -8.38 -15.78
CA LYS A 48 0.59 -9.29 -16.94
C LYS A 48 0.12 -10.73 -16.72
N HIS A 49 -0.09 -11.13 -15.47
CA HIS A 49 -0.55 -12.45 -15.10
C HIS A 49 -2.07 -12.51 -14.82
N ILE A 50 -2.79 -11.40 -15.02
CA ILE A 50 -4.24 -11.33 -14.91
C ILE A 50 -4.82 -11.23 -16.30
N ASN A 51 -5.73 -12.13 -16.62
CA ASN A 51 -6.32 -12.25 -17.95
C ASN A 51 -7.64 -11.48 -18.08
N GLU A 52 -8.36 -11.34 -16.97
CA GLU A 52 -9.68 -10.73 -16.96
C GLU A 52 -9.90 -9.93 -15.69
N ILE A 53 -10.63 -8.81 -15.81
CA ILE A 53 -11.02 -7.97 -14.69
C ILE A 53 -12.54 -7.82 -14.68
N ILE A 54 -13.13 -8.10 -13.52
CA ILE A 54 -14.52 -7.81 -13.23
C ILE A 54 -14.57 -6.72 -12.17
N LEU A 55 -15.20 -5.60 -12.52
CA LEU A 55 -15.32 -4.48 -11.59
C LEU A 55 -16.46 -4.68 -10.61
N TYR A 56 -16.23 -4.22 -9.39
CA TYR A 56 -17.25 -4.09 -8.35
C TYR A 56 -16.99 -2.86 -7.49
N ASP A 57 -18.04 -2.07 -7.23
CA ASP A 57 -18.00 -0.97 -6.27
C ASP A 57 -19.18 -1.07 -5.30
N LYS A 58 -18.89 -0.92 -4.02
CA LYS A 58 -19.92 -0.94 -2.96
C LYS A 58 -20.99 0.15 -3.13
N ASN A 59 -20.65 1.26 -3.80
CA ASN A 59 -21.51 2.41 -4.03
C ASN A 59 -22.38 2.27 -5.29
N TRP A 60 -22.19 1.21 -6.09
CA TRP A 60 -22.99 0.99 -7.29
C TRP A 60 -24.45 0.66 -6.95
N SER A 61 -25.35 0.95 -7.89
CA SER A 61 -26.75 0.51 -7.82
C SER A 61 -26.84 -1.02 -7.79
N LEU A 62 -27.94 -1.53 -7.23
CA LEU A 62 -28.18 -2.97 -7.15
C LEU A 62 -28.11 -3.65 -8.52
N LYS A 63 -28.66 -3.04 -9.57
CA LYS A 63 -28.60 -3.53 -10.97
C LYS A 63 -27.14 -3.76 -11.43
N LYS A 64 -26.24 -2.79 -11.18
CA LYS A 64 -24.82 -2.94 -11.53
C LYS A 64 -24.14 -4.01 -10.71
N LYS A 65 -24.46 -4.14 -9.42
CA LYS A 65 -23.92 -5.21 -8.56
C LYS A 65 -24.34 -6.59 -9.03
N ILE A 66 -25.62 -6.77 -9.38
CA ILE A 66 -26.14 -8.03 -9.94
C ILE A 66 -25.46 -8.34 -11.27
N ALA A 67 -25.31 -7.36 -12.16
CA ALA A 67 -24.60 -7.57 -13.42
C ALA A 67 -23.16 -8.06 -13.23
N SER A 68 -22.45 -7.51 -12.24
CA SER A 68 -21.09 -8.01 -11.88
C SER A 68 -21.15 -9.44 -11.33
N LEU A 69 -22.10 -9.74 -10.47
CA LEU A 69 -22.30 -11.10 -9.94
C LEU A 69 -22.60 -12.11 -11.05
N CYS A 70 -23.50 -11.78 -11.98
CA CYS A 70 -23.81 -12.63 -13.12
C CYS A 70 -22.59 -12.93 -13.99
N LYS A 71 -21.71 -11.92 -14.21
CA LYS A 71 -20.44 -12.14 -14.95
C LYS A 71 -19.53 -13.14 -14.23
N ILE A 72 -19.47 -13.08 -12.91
CA ILE A 72 -18.68 -13.98 -12.08
C ILE A 72 -19.26 -15.40 -12.16
N LEU A 73 -20.57 -15.56 -12.03
CA LEU A 73 -21.25 -16.86 -11.94
C LEU A 73 -21.33 -17.61 -13.27
N LYS A 74 -21.17 -16.94 -14.40
CA LYS A 74 -21.22 -17.58 -15.76
C LYS A 74 -20.09 -18.58 -16.01
N LYS A 75 -19.03 -18.57 -15.20
CA LYS A 75 -17.84 -19.40 -15.41
C LYS A 75 -17.65 -20.41 -14.30
N LYS A 76 -17.05 -21.56 -14.65
CA LYS A 76 -16.56 -22.53 -13.68
C LYS A 76 -15.10 -22.23 -13.37
N TYR A 77 -14.77 -22.31 -12.09
CA TYR A 77 -13.42 -22.07 -11.61
C TYR A 77 -12.86 -23.31 -10.90
N TYR A 78 -11.57 -23.49 -11.00
CA TYR A 78 -10.87 -24.51 -10.25
C TYR A 78 -10.57 -24.04 -8.81
N LEU A 79 -10.22 -22.75 -8.67
CA LEU A 79 -9.90 -22.13 -7.39
C LEU A 79 -10.53 -20.75 -7.31
N SER A 80 -11.17 -20.46 -6.20
CA SER A 80 -11.57 -19.10 -5.83
C SER A 80 -10.92 -18.69 -4.51
N VAL A 81 -10.44 -17.44 -4.44
CA VAL A 81 -9.77 -16.89 -3.26
C VAL A 81 -10.35 -15.53 -2.90
N VAL A 82 -10.89 -15.43 -1.69
CA VAL A 82 -11.42 -14.18 -1.13
C VAL A 82 -10.38 -13.57 -0.19
N PHE A 83 -9.72 -12.52 -0.65
CA PHE A 83 -8.70 -11.83 0.14
C PHE A 83 -9.26 -10.69 1.00
N ASP A 84 -10.44 -10.18 0.71
CA ASP A 84 -10.94 -8.89 1.22
C ASP A 84 -12.02 -8.97 2.28
N CYS A 85 -12.57 -10.11 2.59
CA CYS A 85 -13.66 -10.31 3.56
C CYS A 85 -14.86 -9.35 3.37
N GLN A 86 -15.11 -8.88 2.13
CA GLN A 86 -16.27 -8.04 1.82
C GLN A 86 -17.52 -8.90 1.61
N LYS A 87 -18.68 -8.39 2.05
CA LYS A 87 -19.96 -9.11 1.90
C LYS A 87 -20.21 -9.59 0.47
N PHE A 88 -19.97 -8.72 -0.52
CA PHE A 88 -20.13 -9.08 -1.92
C PHE A 88 -19.23 -10.24 -2.33
N SER A 89 -17.94 -10.17 -1.99
CA SER A 89 -16.97 -11.21 -2.33
C SER A 89 -17.35 -12.56 -1.69
N MET A 90 -17.84 -12.54 -0.45
CA MET A 90 -18.31 -13.73 0.24
C MET A 90 -19.56 -14.31 -0.40
N ILE A 91 -20.57 -13.48 -0.73
CA ILE A 91 -21.80 -13.91 -1.40
C ILE A 91 -21.47 -14.46 -2.79
N ALA A 92 -20.66 -13.76 -3.57
CA ALA A 92 -20.23 -14.22 -4.88
C ALA A 92 -19.52 -15.59 -4.77
N ASN A 93 -18.61 -15.74 -3.81
CA ASN A 93 -17.87 -16.99 -3.60
C ASN A 93 -18.78 -18.13 -3.16
N PHE A 94 -19.81 -17.85 -2.37
CA PHE A 94 -20.77 -18.86 -1.94
C PHE A 94 -21.51 -19.50 -3.13
N PHE A 95 -22.05 -18.66 -4.04
CA PHE A 95 -22.78 -19.12 -5.22
C PHE A 95 -21.89 -19.58 -6.38
N LEU A 96 -20.59 -19.30 -6.30
CA LEU A 96 -19.65 -19.61 -7.35
C LEU A 96 -19.46 -21.11 -7.53
N ASN A 97 -19.52 -21.60 -8.77
CA ASN A 97 -19.11 -22.94 -9.10
C ASN A 97 -17.58 -23.04 -9.15
N SER A 98 -16.99 -23.40 -8.02
CA SER A 98 -15.54 -23.56 -7.86
C SER A 98 -15.22 -24.85 -7.12
N ARG A 99 -14.20 -25.60 -7.61
CA ARG A 99 -13.76 -26.83 -6.96
C ARG A 99 -13.13 -26.59 -5.59
N PHE A 100 -12.36 -25.52 -5.47
CA PHE A 100 -11.71 -25.12 -4.22
C PHE A 100 -12.05 -23.67 -3.90
N LYS A 101 -12.54 -23.45 -2.68
CA LYS A 101 -12.88 -22.13 -2.14
C LYS A 101 -11.97 -21.78 -0.97
N ARG A 102 -11.25 -20.69 -1.07
CA ARG A 102 -10.31 -20.24 -0.04
C ARG A 102 -10.66 -18.85 0.45
N GLY A 103 -10.48 -18.58 1.72
CA GLY A 103 -10.80 -17.26 2.27
C GLY A 103 -10.06 -16.91 3.54
N ILE A 104 -10.20 -15.66 3.93
CA ILE A 104 -9.62 -15.10 5.15
C ILE A 104 -10.73 -14.68 6.08
N ILE A 105 -10.56 -14.97 7.36
CA ILE A 105 -11.40 -14.44 8.42
C ILE A 105 -10.63 -13.34 9.13
N THR A 106 -11.23 -12.16 9.23
CA THR A 106 -10.64 -11.04 9.99
C THR A 106 -11.35 -10.85 11.31
N SER A 107 -10.65 -10.33 12.32
CA SER A 107 -11.30 -9.86 13.52
C SER A 107 -11.73 -8.40 13.33
N LYS A 108 -13.01 -8.12 13.62
CA LYS A 108 -13.57 -6.77 13.70
C LYS A 108 -13.92 -6.46 15.15
N TYR A 109 -14.10 -5.20 15.45
CA TYR A 109 -14.63 -4.79 16.75
C TYR A 109 -15.84 -3.89 16.58
N LYS A 110 -16.76 -3.96 17.52
CA LYS A 110 -17.89 -3.03 17.67
C LYS A 110 -17.78 -2.37 19.03
N LYS A 111 -17.95 -1.07 19.10
CA LYS A 111 -18.08 -0.35 20.37
C LYS A 111 -19.50 -0.48 20.86
N ILE A 112 -19.70 -1.00 22.03
CA ILE A 112 -20.98 -1.08 22.74
C ILE A 112 -20.70 -0.57 24.15
N PHE A 113 -21.40 0.45 24.63
CA PHE A 113 -21.17 1.10 25.93
C PHE A 113 -19.68 1.41 26.21
N ASN A 114 -19.03 2.09 25.24
CA ASN A 114 -17.59 2.43 25.30
C ASN A 114 -16.61 1.25 25.38
N LYS A 115 -17.07 0.01 25.45
CA LYS A 115 -16.21 -1.20 25.43
C LYS A 115 -16.05 -1.73 24.01
N LYS A 116 -14.85 -2.18 23.65
CA LYS A 116 -14.55 -2.79 22.34
C LYS A 116 -14.81 -4.30 22.41
N PHE A 117 -15.85 -4.76 21.72
CA PHE A 117 -16.15 -6.19 21.55
C PHE A 117 -15.55 -6.69 20.24
N TYR A 118 -14.73 -7.71 20.30
CA TYR A 118 -14.08 -8.30 19.14
C TYR A 118 -14.83 -9.54 18.66
N PHE A 119 -15.11 -9.60 17.38
CA PHE A 119 -15.75 -10.73 16.73
C PHE A 119 -15.03 -11.08 15.42
N TYR A 120 -15.19 -12.33 14.98
CA TYR A 120 -14.68 -12.75 13.69
C TYR A 120 -15.67 -12.43 12.57
N HIS A 121 -15.16 -12.01 11.40
CA HIS A 121 -15.98 -11.71 10.24
C HIS A 121 -15.34 -12.33 8.97
N PRO A 122 -16.06 -13.22 8.28
CA PRO A 122 -17.29 -13.88 8.73
C PRO A 122 -17.08 -14.66 10.03
N SER A 123 -18.16 -15.09 10.71
CA SER A 123 -18.02 -15.99 11.87
C SER A 123 -17.39 -17.32 11.44
N LYS A 124 -16.78 -18.04 12.36
CA LYS A 124 -16.19 -19.36 12.04
C LYS A 124 -17.20 -20.33 11.45
N LEU A 125 -18.43 -20.33 11.98
CA LEU A 125 -19.51 -21.16 11.47
C LEU A 125 -19.85 -20.82 10.01
N ILE A 126 -20.08 -19.55 9.72
CA ILE A 126 -20.35 -19.11 8.33
C ILE A 126 -19.18 -19.46 7.42
N SER A 127 -17.95 -19.32 7.89
CA SER A 127 -16.74 -19.59 7.11
C SER A 127 -16.61 -21.05 6.72
N TYR A 128 -17.07 -21.95 7.56
CA TYR A 128 -17.14 -23.38 7.27
C TYR A 128 -18.01 -23.69 6.03
N PHE A 129 -19.11 -22.96 5.86
CA PHE A 129 -19.97 -23.10 4.67
C PHE A 129 -19.44 -22.34 3.44
N LEU A 130 -18.63 -21.29 3.66
CA LEU A 130 -18.13 -20.45 2.57
C LEU A 130 -16.85 -20.98 1.92
N TYR A 131 -16.02 -21.69 2.68
CA TYR A 131 -14.65 -22.03 2.28
C TYR A 131 -14.30 -23.49 2.65
N ASP A 132 -13.64 -24.17 1.75
CA ASP A 132 -13.02 -25.47 2.05
C ASP A 132 -11.79 -25.32 2.96
N LYS A 133 -11.13 -24.17 2.87
CA LYS A 133 -10.03 -23.78 3.74
C LYS A 133 -10.02 -22.29 3.98
N TYR A 134 -9.81 -21.89 5.21
CA TYR A 134 -9.65 -20.50 5.57
C TYR A 134 -8.52 -20.27 6.58
N VAL A 135 -8.00 -19.05 6.60
CA VAL A 135 -7.02 -18.61 7.58
C VAL A 135 -7.63 -17.51 8.43
N VAL A 136 -7.43 -17.60 9.73
CA VAL A 136 -7.92 -16.60 10.69
C VAL A 136 -6.82 -15.58 10.94
N HIS A 137 -7.08 -14.32 10.59
CA HIS A 137 -6.25 -13.22 11.05
C HIS A 137 -6.39 -13.08 12.56
N PRO A 138 -5.30 -13.07 13.30
CA PRO A 138 -5.35 -12.93 14.75
C PRO A 138 -5.98 -11.60 15.16
N LYS A 139 -6.62 -11.59 16.32
CA LYS A 139 -7.18 -10.36 16.89
C LYS A 139 -6.05 -9.36 17.12
N ARG A 140 -6.30 -8.07 16.84
CA ARG A 140 -5.29 -6.98 16.99
C ARG A 140 -4.57 -7.00 18.34
N LYS A 141 -5.27 -7.35 19.42
CA LYS A 141 -4.69 -7.44 20.78
C LYS A 141 -3.64 -8.56 20.96
N TYR A 142 -3.63 -9.56 20.06
CA TYR A 142 -2.67 -10.67 20.10
C TYR A 142 -1.54 -10.54 19.08
N LEU A 143 -1.51 -9.45 18.30
CA LEU A 143 -0.52 -9.24 17.26
C LEU A 143 0.90 -8.98 17.80
N GLU A 144 1.05 -8.77 19.10
CA GLU A 144 2.37 -8.59 19.74
C GLU A 144 3.29 -9.82 19.59
N LYS A 145 2.70 -11.00 19.40
CA LYS A 145 3.41 -12.28 19.27
C LYS A 145 3.57 -12.74 17.83
N ILE A 146 3.06 -12.00 16.85
CA ILE A 146 2.98 -12.47 15.48
C ILE A 146 3.78 -11.56 14.56
N TYR A 147 4.68 -12.20 13.94
CA TYR A 147 5.42 -11.88 12.77
C TYR A 147 4.50 -11.69 11.57
N TYR A 148 4.94 -11.15 10.59
CA TYR A 148 4.53 -10.90 9.22
C TYR A 148 3.18 -11.52 8.79
N LEU A 149 2.10 -10.74 8.88
CA LEU A 149 0.73 -11.14 8.52
C LEU A 149 0.57 -11.68 7.09
N PRO A 150 1.28 -11.15 6.08
CA PRO A 150 1.21 -11.72 4.73
C PRO A 150 1.56 -13.20 4.64
N LYS A 151 2.29 -13.76 5.59
CA LYS A 151 2.55 -15.20 5.66
C LYS A 151 1.28 -16.04 5.83
N THR A 152 0.24 -15.48 6.44
CA THR A 152 -1.06 -16.17 6.59
C THR A 152 -1.71 -16.48 5.24
N TRP A 153 -1.49 -15.62 4.24
CA TRP A 153 -2.02 -15.84 2.89
C TRP A 153 -1.21 -16.86 2.10
N ILE A 154 0.09 -16.91 2.33
CA ILE A 154 0.93 -17.98 1.80
C ILE A 154 0.41 -19.32 2.32
N ASN A 155 0.11 -19.41 3.61
CA ASN A 155 -0.42 -20.61 4.24
C ASN A 155 -1.80 -21.00 3.70
N LEU A 156 -2.64 -20.02 3.33
CA LEU A 156 -3.94 -20.27 2.69
C LEU A 156 -3.82 -21.06 1.38
N LEU A 157 -2.70 -20.84 0.65
CA LEU A 157 -2.45 -21.41 -0.67
C LEU A 157 -1.31 -22.44 -0.68
N ASN A 158 -0.88 -22.93 0.49
CA ASN A 158 0.22 -23.90 0.60
C ASN A 158 -0.05 -25.19 -0.20
N ASP A 159 -1.33 -25.63 -0.25
CA ASP A 159 -1.73 -26.83 -0.99
C ASP A 159 -1.42 -26.71 -2.48
N PHE A 160 -1.37 -25.49 -2.98
CA PHE A 160 -0.98 -25.16 -4.36
C PHE A 160 0.53 -25.09 -4.53
N ARG A 161 1.32 -25.47 -3.50
CA ARG A 161 2.80 -25.55 -3.51
C ARG A 161 3.46 -24.36 -4.22
N THR A 162 2.93 -23.16 -4.00
CA THR A 162 3.53 -21.95 -4.53
C THR A 162 4.75 -21.60 -3.67
N LYS A 163 5.95 -21.88 -4.16
CA LYS A 163 7.17 -21.46 -3.50
C LYS A 163 7.22 -19.93 -3.51
N THR A 164 6.96 -19.33 -2.37
CA THR A 164 7.18 -17.90 -2.14
C THR A 164 8.25 -17.79 -1.06
N SER A 165 9.35 -17.12 -1.37
CA SER A 165 10.26 -16.72 -0.29
C SER A 165 9.50 -15.76 0.61
N ASP A 166 9.54 -15.96 1.92
CA ASP A 166 8.90 -15.12 2.94
C ASP A 166 9.31 -13.64 2.84
N LYS A 167 10.42 -13.37 2.16
CA LYS A 167 11.04 -12.05 2.08
C LYS A 167 10.47 -11.13 1.00
N ASN A 168 9.64 -11.62 0.07
CA ASN A 168 9.26 -10.81 -1.08
C ASN A 168 7.94 -11.26 -1.71
N ILE A 169 6.81 -10.95 -1.06
CA ILE A 169 5.47 -11.31 -1.55
C ILE A 169 4.86 -10.25 -2.47
N TYR A 170 5.50 -9.11 -2.62
CA TYR A 170 5.02 -8.02 -3.47
C TYR A 170 5.49 -8.19 -4.91
N TYR A 171 4.60 -7.95 -5.85
CA TYR A 171 4.92 -7.90 -7.25
C TYR A 171 4.31 -6.66 -7.89
N PHE A 172 5.17 -5.85 -8.44
CA PHE A 172 4.78 -4.70 -9.23
C PHE A 172 5.37 -4.87 -10.63
N ASN A 173 4.54 -4.76 -11.67
CA ASN A 173 5.03 -4.85 -13.05
C ASN A 173 5.30 -3.43 -13.55
N PRO A 174 6.56 -3.02 -13.65
CA PRO A 174 6.90 -1.68 -14.13
C PRO A 174 6.58 -1.52 -15.61
N GLU A 175 5.98 -0.40 -15.95
CA GLU A 175 5.84 0.01 -17.34
C GLU A 175 7.12 0.69 -17.82
N LYS A 176 7.59 0.32 -19.03
CA LYS A 176 8.80 0.91 -19.61
C LYS A 176 8.67 2.43 -19.82
N ILE A 177 7.45 2.90 -20.12
CA ILE A 177 7.16 4.33 -20.28
C ILE A 177 7.43 5.13 -19.00
N GLU A 178 7.08 4.57 -17.85
CA GLU A 178 7.31 5.24 -16.57
C GLU A 178 8.78 5.17 -16.12
N GLU A 179 9.50 4.15 -16.53
CA GLU A 179 10.94 4.08 -16.37
C GLU A 179 11.62 5.21 -17.16
N ASN A 180 11.24 5.39 -18.43
CA ASN A 180 11.74 6.47 -19.25
C ASN A 180 11.40 7.85 -18.67
N ARG A 181 10.17 8.03 -18.17
CA ARG A 181 9.73 9.27 -17.53
C ARG A 181 10.52 9.57 -16.26
N LYS A 182 10.74 8.57 -15.41
CA LYS A 182 11.61 8.70 -14.24
C LYS A 182 13.03 9.11 -14.66
N ASN A 183 13.61 8.40 -15.63
CA ASN A 183 14.96 8.68 -16.11
C ASN A 183 15.08 10.09 -16.69
N TYR A 184 14.07 10.54 -17.45
CA TYR A 184 14.00 11.92 -17.94
C TYR A 184 14.01 12.92 -16.78
N ILE A 185 13.19 12.73 -15.75
CA ILE A 185 13.14 13.61 -14.58
C ILE A 185 14.51 13.63 -13.89
N LEU A 186 15.07 12.47 -13.57
CA LEU A 186 16.35 12.39 -12.84
C LEU A 186 17.50 13.00 -13.63
N LYS A 187 17.57 12.75 -14.94
CA LYS A 187 18.59 13.32 -15.84
C LYS A 187 18.44 14.83 -16.01
N LYS A 188 17.22 15.29 -16.33
CA LYS A 188 16.92 16.73 -16.54
C LYS A 188 17.31 17.57 -15.33
N PHE A 189 17.07 17.08 -14.14
CA PHE A 189 17.35 17.80 -12.90
C PHE A 189 18.67 17.38 -12.23
N ARG A 190 19.45 16.50 -12.88
CA ARG A 190 20.74 16.00 -12.38
C ARG A 190 20.62 15.42 -10.96
N ILE A 191 19.64 14.54 -10.75
CA ILE A 191 19.37 13.90 -9.46
C ILE A 191 19.97 12.50 -9.46
N ASN A 192 21.06 12.29 -8.75
CA ASN A 192 21.71 10.98 -8.67
C ASN A 192 21.42 10.25 -7.36
N ASN A 193 21.18 11.00 -6.28
CA ASN A 193 21.01 10.45 -4.94
C ASN A 193 19.93 11.25 -4.22
N PHE A 194 18.83 10.60 -3.83
CA PHE A 194 17.70 11.31 -3.24
C PHE A 194 16.94 10.53 -2.19
N ILE A 195 16.27 11.28 -1.32
CA ILE A 195 15.27 10.79 -0.40
C ILE A 195 13.90 11.09 -1.00
N LEU A 196 13.03 10.09 -1.07
CA LEU A 196 11.64 10.24 -1.47
C LEU A 196 10.77 10.48 -0.23
N ILE A 197 10.00 11.55 -0.24
CA ILE A 197 9.04 11.87 0.82
C ILE A 197 7.65 11.90 0.19
N HIS A 198 6.78 10.98 0.62
CA HIS A 198 5.39 10.97 0.17
C HIS A 198 4.50 11.64 1.20
N ILE A 199 3.85 12.72 0.79
CA ILE A 199 2.98 13.52 1.65
C ILE A 199 1.53 13.32 1.25
N ASP A 200 0.74 12.77 2.16
CA ASP A 200 -0.70 12.59 2.05
C ASP A 200 -1.46 13.29 3.20
N HIS A 201 -2.78 13.12 3.25
CA HIS A 201 -3.63 13.72 4.28
C HIS A 201 -3.26 13.33 5.72
N LYS A 202 -2.55 12.21 5.94
CA LYS A 202 -2.15 11.75 7.28
C LYS A 202 -1.06 12.60 7.91
N TRP A 203 -0.37 13.43 7.12
CA TRP A 203 0.60 14.39 7.62
C TRP A 203 -0.09 15.55 8.37
N ASN A 204 -1.37 15.82 8.10
CA ASN A 204 -2.15 16.84 8.81
C ASN A 204 -2.30 16.56 10.31
N ASP A 205 -2.04 15.32 10.72
CA ASP A 205 -2.05 14.94 12.14
C ASP A 205 -0.80 15.44 12.90
N LEU A 206 0.23 15.92 12.19
CA LEU A 206 1.43 16.47 12.82
C LEU A 206 1.19 17.92 13.26
N LYS A 207 1.69 18.26 14.46
CA LYS A 207 1.63 19.62 14.97
C LYS A 207 2.57 20.52 14.15
N ASP A 208 2.16 21.74 13.90
CA ASP A 208 2.94 22.79 13.21
C ASP A 208 3.32 22.49 11.75
N ILE A 209 2.68 21.50 11.11
CA ILE A 209 3.02 21.05 9.74
C ILE A 209 2.95 22.19 8.72
N ASN A 210 1.96 23.08 8.83
CA ASN A 210 1.73 24.16 7.87
C ASN A 210 2.87 25.18 7.81
N TYR A 211 3.58 25.39 8.91
CA TYR A 211 4.62 26.41 9.04
C TYR A 211 6.02 25.81 9.01
N GLN A 212 6.18 24.63 9.56
CA GLN A 212 7.49 24.04 9.83
C GLN A 212 7.94 22.99 8.80
N LEU A 213 7.07 22.57 7.87
CA LEU A 213 7.47 21.54 6.90
C LEU A 213 8.64 22.00 6.03
N LEU A 214 8.52 23.16 5.38
CA LEU A 214 9.57 23.64 4.48
C LEU A 214 10.90 23.87 5.20
N PRO A 215 10.96 24.55 6.35
CA PRO A 215 12.19 24.65 7.15
C PRO A 215 12.81 23.28 7.47
N ASN A 216 12.01 22.29 7.82
CA ASN A 216 12.49 20.94 8.13
C ASN A 216 13.00 20.17 6.89
N LEU A 217 12.37 20.35 5.74
CA LEU A 217 12.87 19.79 4.48
C LEU A 217 14.23 20.36 4.11
N ILE A 218 14.41 21.68 4.27
CA ILE A 218 15.67 22.35 4.08
C ILE A 218 16.75 21.85 5.05
N LEU A 219 16.37 21.69 6.33
CA LEU A 219 17.27 21.16 7.35
C LEU A 219 17.68 19.72 7.03
N LEU A 220 16.73 18.85 6.65
CA LEU A 220 17.00 17.48 6.23
C LEU A 220 17.98 17.44 5.06
N GLN A 221 17.74 18.25 4.02
CA GLN A 221 18.62 18.34 2.86
C GLN A 221 20.05 18.76 3.25
N LYS A 222 20.18 19.84 4.02
CA LYS A 222 21.48 20.35 4.50
C LYS A 222 22.24 19.32 5.33
N LYS A 223 21.54 18.64 6.26
CA LYS A 223 22.15 17.68 7.19
C LYS A 223 22.52 16.35 6.54
N THR A 224 21.78 15.91 5.51
CA THR A 224 22.02 14.63 4.83
C THR A 224 22.81 14.77 3.54
N LYS A 225 22.94 15.97 3.00
CA LYS A 225 23.59 16.26 1.70
C LYS A 225 22.98 15.45 0.55
N LYS A 226 21.65 15.19 0.61
CA LYS A 226 20.91 14.46 -0.41
C LYS A 226 19.84 15.33 -1.04
N ASN A 227 19.54 15.09 -2.32
CA ASN A 227 18.37 15.70 -2.96
C ASN A 227 17.08 15.15 -2.32
N LEU A 228 16.02 15.96 -2.35
CA LEU A 228 14.71 15.54 -1.89
C LEU A 228 13.72 15.53 -3.06
N ILE A 229 13.01 14.43 -3.23
CA ILE A 229 11.84 14.36 -4.11
C ILE A 229 10.61 14.21 -3.21
N ILE A 230 9.72 15.18 -3.27
CA ILE A 230 8.45 15.15 -2.57
C ILE A 230 7.38 14.74 -3.56
N THR A 231 6.58 13.74 -3.21
CA THR A 231 5.40 13.36 -3.99
C THR A 231 4.15 13.59 -3.17
N SER A 232 3.06 14.01 -3.82
CA SER A 232 1.77 14.17 -3.17
C SER A 232 0.63 13.85 -4.12
N TYR A 233 -0.51 13.41 -3.60
CA TYR A 233 -1.73 13.37 -4.38
C TYR A 233 -2.36 14.76 -4.50
N LYS A 234 -3.18 14.96 -5.55
CA LYS A 234 -3.96 16.18 -5.71
C LYS A 234 -4.97 16.29 -4.57
N ASN A 235 -4.63 17.07 -3.57
CA ASN A 235 -5.50 17.36 -2.44
C ASN A 235 -5.70 18.87 -2.34
N ASN A 236 -6.94 19.29 -2.17
CA ASN A 236 -7.30 20.68 -1.88
C ASN A 236 -6.93 21.11 -0.44
N ASN A 237 -5.96 20.44 0.17
CA ASN A 237 -5.53 20.79 1.52
C ASN A 237 -4.82 22.15 1.53
N SER A 238 -5.23 23.02 2.43
CA SER A 238 -4.62 24.32 2.71
C SER A 238 -3.10 24.26 2.86
N PHE A 239 -2.62 23.16 3.39
CA PHE A 239 -1.22 22.81 3.53
C PHE A 239 -0.45 22.81 2.18
N PHE A 240 -0.97 22.11 1.15
CA PHE A 240 -0.34 22.11 -0.18
C PHE A 240 -0.49 23.44 -0.89
N LEU A 241 -1.60 24.15 -0.68
CA LEU A 241 -1.77 25.50 -1.21
C LEU A 241 -0.74 26.45 -0.62
N ASN A 242 -0.45 26.37 0.68
CA ASN A 242 0.58 27.16 1.33
C ASN A 242 2.00 26.75 0.92
N LEU A 243 2.26 25.45 0.76
CA LEU A 243 3.51 24.94 0.21
C LEU A 243 3.68 25.42 -1.24
N LYS A 244 2.63 25.34 -2.06
CA LYS A 244 2.61 25.88 -3.44
C LYS A 244 2.87 27.38 -3.48
N LYS A 245 2.24 28.16 -2.62
CA LYS A 245 2.46 29.63 -2.54
C LYS A 245 3.91 29.99 -2.17
N LYS A 246 4.54 29.23 -1.30
CA LYS A 246 5.93 29.44 -0.86
C LYS A 246 6.96 28.84 -1.83
N ILE A 247 6.58 27.83 -2.59
CA ILE A 247 7.40 27.19 -3.64
C ILE A 247 7.04 27.79 -5.02
N ASN A 248 6.43 28.96 -5.07
CA ASN A 248 5.86 29.58 -6.26
C ASN A 248 6.76 29.49 -7.47
N SER A 249 6.16 28.98 -8.49
CA SER A 249 6.54 29.16 -9.88
C SER A 249 7.05 27.99 -10.69
N ILE A 250 6.76 26.74 -10.36
CA ILE A 250 7.36 25.69 -11.20
C ILE A 250 6.37 24.55 -11.46
N ASN A 251 5.95 24.28 -12.70
CA ASN A 251 5.33 23.03 -13.16
C ASN A 251 6.38 21.93 -13.23
N ILE A 252 6.37 20.92 -12.43
CA ILE A 252 7.47 20.07 -11.97
C ILE A 252 8.57 21.00 -11.43
N LYS A 253 8.42 21.36 -10.20
CA LYS A 253 9.02 22.57 -9.73
C LYS A 253 10.24 22.23 -8.91
N SER A 254 11.40 22.64 -9.41
CA SER A 254 12.65 22.58 -8.66
C SER A 254 12.81 23.85 -7.84
N PHE A 255 13.08 23.70 -6.57
CA PHE A 255 13.55 24.77 -5.71
C PHE A 255 15.07 24.68 -5.67
N GLU A 256 15.75 25.54 -6.38
CA GLU A 256 17.21 25.66 -6.24
C GLU A 256 17.53 26.36 -4.94
N MET A 257 17.95 25.58 -3.96
CA MET A 257 18.47 26.11 -2.72
C MET A 257 19.95 25.78 -2.61
N ASN A 258 20.74 26.85 -2.58
CA ASN A 258 22.16 26.83 -2.37
C ASN A 258 23.02 26.54 -3.63
N LYS A 259 23.38 27.59 -4.35
CA LYS A 259 24.28 27.53 -5.51
C LYS A 259 25.63 26.84 -5.22
N LYS A 260 26.07 26.79 -3.96
CA LYS A 260 27.35 26.16 -3.57
C LYS A 260 27.37 24.63 -3.60
N ASN A 261 26.23 23.92 -3.42
CA ASN A 261 26.23 22.47 -3.23
C ASN A 261 25.40 21.65 -4.23
N ASN A 262 24.78 22.25 -5.24
CA ASN A 262 23.91 21.61 -6.24
C ASN A 262 22.77 20.73 -5.64
N LEU A 263 22.41 20.92 -4.38
CA LEU A 263 21.36 20.18 -3.71
C LEU A 263 19.99 20.79 -4.01
N LYS A 264 19.00 19.93 -4.30
CA LYS A 264 17.69 20.38 -4.80
C LYS A 264 16.54 19.69 -4.08
N ILE A 265 15.44 20.43 -3.89
CA ILE A 265 14.16 19.92 -3.42
C ILE A 265 13.19 20.00 -4.60
N PHE A 266 12.59 18.84 -4.96
CA PHE A 266 11.63 18.74 -6.05
C PHE A 266 10.28 18.29 -5.53
N HIS A 267 9.22 18.83 -6.10
CA HIS A 267 7.86 18.38 -5.82
C HIS A 267 7.23 17.85 -7.10
N ILE A 268 6.70 16.62 -7.04
CA ILE A 268 5.94 15.99 -8.11
C ILE A 268 4.51 15.79 -7.58
N GLU A 269 3.61 16.63 -8.10
CA GLU A 269 2.20 16.55 -7.74
C GLU A 269 1.52 15.43 -8.53
N ASN A 270 0.74 14.62 -7.82
CA ASN A 270 -0.11 13.57 -8.37
C ASN A 270 0.60 12.63 -9.37
N PRO A 271 1.77 12.08 -9.00
CA PRO A 271 2.39 11.07 -9.84
C PRO A 271 1.40 9.90 -10.00
N ASN A 272 1.34 9.32 -11.19
CA ASN A 272 0.65 8.06 -11.30
C ASN A 272 1.38 6.99 -10.49
N ILE A 273 0.69 5.92 -10.16
CA ILE A 273 1.21 4.92 -9.23
C ILE A 273 2.46 4.20 -9.74
N PHE A 274 2.63 4.08 -11.05
CA PHE A 274 3.78 3.43 -11.67
C PHE A 274 5.01 4.33 -11.61
N LEU A 275 4.85 5.64 -11.85
CA LEU A 275 5.92 6.61 -11.63
C LEU A 275 6.31 6.67 -10.15
N GLN A 276 5.33 6.65 -9.24
CA GLN A 276 5.58 6.60 -7.81
C GLN A 276 6.44 5.38 -7.43
N GLU A 277 6.11 4.21 -7.96
CA GLU A 277 6.88 2.99 -7.73
C GLU A 277 8.31 3.10 -8.27
N ARG A 278 8.48 3.69 -9.47
CA ARG A 278 9.80 3.92 -10.06
C ARG A 278 10.66 4.88 -9.22
N LEU A 279 10.07 5.89 -8.66
CA LEU A 279 10.76 6.80 -7.74
C LEU A 279 11.14 6.08 -6.44
N ILE A 280 10.23 5.27 -5.89
CA ILE A 280 10.49 4.43 -4.70
C ILE A 280 11.67 3.50 -4.95
N SER A 281 11.68 2.80 -6.08
CA SER A 281 12.74 1.84 -6.42
C SER A 281 14.11 2.49 -6.65
N SER A 282 14.15 3.76 -6.99
CA SER A 282 15.38 4.52 -7.28
C SER A 282 15.89 5.35 -6.10
N SER A 283 15.08 5.56 -5.06
CA SER A 283 15.46 6.34 -3.89
C SER A 283 16.45 5.60 -2.98
N ASN A 284 17.13 6.35 -2.11
CA ASN A 284 17.92 5.78 -1.01
C ASN A 284 17.07 5.48 0.22
N PHE A 285 16.16 6.40 0.52
CA PHE A 285 15.18 6.29 1.59
C PHE A 285 13.82 6.70 1.09
N ASN A 286 12.80 6.02 1.58
CA ASN A 286 11.41 6.38 1.38
C ASN A 286 10.79 6.77 2.73
N ILE A 287 10.08 7.89 2.77
CA ILE A 287 9.48 8.45 3.99
C ILE A 287 8.00 8.68 3.75
N SER A 288 7.14 8.20 4.62
CA SER A 288 5.70 8.46 4.56
C SER A 288 5.02 8.35 5.92
N CYS A 289 3.84 8.94 6.05
CA CYS A 289 2.91 8.67 7.14
C CYS A 289 2.05 7.45 6.79
N HIS A 290 2.67 6.27 6.73
CA HIS A 290 2.02 4.99 6.45
C HIS A 290 1.22 4.97 5.12
N SER A 291 1.86 5.35 4.04
CA SER A 291 1.29 5.15 2.71
C SER A 291 1.51 3.71 2.25
N GLY A 292 0.42 2.99 1.97
CA GLY A 292 0.51 1.58 1.55
C GLY A 292 1.40 1.37 0.33
N ILE A 293 1.36 2.28 -0.65
CA ILE A 293 2.24 2.17 -1.83
C ILE A 293 3.71 2.37 -1.48
N VAL A 294 4.03 3.29 -0.57
CA VAL A 294 5.42 3.55 -0.17
C VAL A 294 5.95 2.39 0.65
N VAL A 295 5.18 1.92 1.64
CA VAL A 295 5.57 0.80 2.51
C VAL A 295 5.79 -0.46 1.69
N HIS A 296 4.80 -0.87 0.91
CA HIS A 296 4.87 -2.12 0.15
C HIS A 296 5.78 -2.02 -1.07
N GLY A 297 5.80 -0.86 -1.74
CA GLY A 297 6.74 -0.62 -2.85
C GLY A 297 8.20 -0.62 -2.39
N SER A 298 8.49 -0.06 -1.22
CA SER A 298 9.84 -0.11 -0.64
C SER A 298 10.24 -1.55 -0.31
N GLY A 299 9.33 -2.33 0.28
CA GLY A 299 9.57 -3.74 0.58
C GLY A 299 9.85 -4.57 -0.66
N SER A 300 9.09 -4.37 -1.75
CA SER A 300 9.30 -5.11 -3.01
C SER A 300 10.65 -4.79 -3.67
N ASN A 301 11.18 -3.61 -3.45
CA ASN A 301 12.44 -3.14 -4.00
C ASN A 301 13.61 -3.20 -3.00
N ASN A 302 13.41 -3.79 -1.83
CA ASN A 302 14.38 -3.87 -0.74
C ASN A 302 15.00 -2.50 -0.36
N LYS A 303 14.16 -1.45 -0.34
CA LYS A 303 14.55 -0.08 -0.05
C LYS A 303 14.35 0.26 1.43
N LYS A 304 15.20 1.12 1.96
CA LYS A 304 15.04 1.66 3.32
C LYS A 304 13.77 2.52 3.38
N ILE A 305 12.93 2.27 4.39
CA ILE A 305 11.70 3.02 4.61
C ILE A 305 11.64 3.55 6.03
N ILE A 306 11.24 4.81 6.16
CA ILE A 306 10.86 5.44 7.43
C ILE A 306 9.35 5.64 7.41
N ASP A 307 8.66 4.90 8.27
CA ASP A 307 7.22 4.92 8.38
C ASP A 307 6.80 5.66 9.65
N ILE A 308 6.02 6.72 9.49
CA ILE A 308 5.60 7.62 10.56
C ILE A 308 4.19 7.21 11.01
N LEU A 309 4.06 6.68 12.23
CA LEU A 309 2.85 6.02 12.71
C LEU A 309 2.34 6.59 14.03
N ASN A 310 1.02 6.52 14.22
CA ASN A 310 0.45 6.69 15.55
C ASN A 310 0.92 5.58 16.48
N TYR A 311 1.17 5.90 17.74
CA TYR A 311 1.66 4.93 18.73
C TYR A 311 0.78 3.67 18.81
N GLU A 312 -0.54 3.84 18.82
CA GLU A 312 -1.50 2.73 18.92
C GLU A 312 -1.50 1.81 17.70
N GLU A 313 -1.02 2.29 16.54
CA GLU A 313 -1.02 1.54 15.29
C GLU A 313 0.28 0.77 15.05
N ILE A 314 1.36 1.14 15.73
CA ILE A 314 2.71 0.61 15.44
C ILE A 314 2.73 -0.92 15.48
N LYS A 315 2.17 -1.53 16.52
CA LYS A 315 2.17 -2.99 16.68
C LYS A 315 1.46 -3.68 15.50
N TYR A 316 0.32 -3.15 15.09
CA TYR A 316 -0.45 -3.68 13.99
C TYR A 316 0.25 -3.47 12.64
N GLN A 317 0.75 -2.27 12.40
CA GLN A 317 1.35 -1.93 11.12
C GLN A 317 2.70 -2.62 10.89
N LYS A 318 3.49 -2.85 11.93
CA LYS A 318 4.71 -3.67 11.85
C LYS A 318 4.45 -5.08 11.33
N CYS A 319 3.28 -5.65 11.60
CA CYS A 319 2.93 -6.98 11.11
C CYS A 319 2.70 -7.03 9.59
N TRP A 320 2.43 -5.89 8.95
CA TRP A 320 2.22 -5.76 7.51
C TRP A 320 3.47 -5.32 6.76
N ALA A 321 4.42 -4.74 7.47
CA ALA A 321 5.59 -4.14 6.87
C ALA A 321 6.64 -5.17 6.46
N PRO A 322 7.47 -4.86 5.47
CA PRO A 322 8.65 -5.66 5.17
C PRO A 322 9.58 -5.71 6.39
N ILE A 323 10.12 -6.87 6.70
CA ILE A 323 10.94 -7.09 7.91
C ILE A 323 12.29 -6.38 7.83
N GLN A 324 12.83 -6.20 6.62
CA GLN A 324 14.13 -5.60 6.40
C GLN A 324 14.02 -4.12 6.05
N ASN A 325 14.98 -3.32 6.53
CA ASN A 325 15.11 -1.89 6.21
C ASN A 325 13.86 -1.03 6.58
N TYR A 326 13.12 -1.43 7.61
CA TYR A 326 11.90 -0.77 8.06
C TYR A 326 12.13 -0.06 9.40
N TYR A 327 12.09 1.26 9.36
CA TYR A 327 12.25 2.15 10.51
C TYR A 327 10.90 2.78 10.85
N VAL A 328 10.59 2.87 12.13
CA VAL A 328 9.32 3.44 12.61
C VAL A 328 9.59 4.66 13.47
N ILE A 329 8.91 5.75 13.12
CA ILE A 329 8.86 6.96 13.94
C ILE A 329 7.45 7.14 14.49
N LYS A 330 7.34 7.43 15.79
CA LYS A 330 6.06 7.72 16.43
C LYS A 330 5.63 9.15 16.11
N LYS A 331 4.42 9.38 15.62
CA LYS A 331 3.86 10.73 15.45
C LYS A 331 2.99 11.20 16.61
N SER A 332 2.70 10.32 17.58
CA SER A 332 1.94 10.65 18.78
C SER A 332 2.27 9.67 19.92
N VAL A 333 2.09 10.11 21.16
CA VAL A 333 2.02 9.24 22.34
C VAL A 333 0.70 9.55 23.05
N SER A 334 -0.14 8.54 23.23
CA SER A 334 -1.50 8.69 23.72
C SER A 334 -2.29 9.70 22.86
N SER A 335 -2.80 10.79 23.44
CA SER A 335 -3.50 11.88 22.73
C SER A 335 -2.58 13.00 22.24
N THR A 336 -1.30 13.00 22.65
CA THR A 336 -0.37 14.11 22.33
C THR A 336 0.27 13.90 20.98
N LYS A 337 0.01 14.82 20.04
CA LYS A 337 0.66 14.85 18.72
C LYS A 337 2.07 15.41 18.84
N TYR A 338 3.03 14.78 18.15
CA TYR A 338 4.38 15.32 18.08
C TYR A 338 4.48 16.48 17.09
N SER A 339 5.36 17.43 17.40
CA SER A 339 5.72 18.47 16.43
C SER A 339 6.48 17.87 15.25
N ILE A 340 6.32 18.49 14.09
CA ILE A 340 7.04 18.08 12.89
C ILE A 340 8.57 18.18 13.10
N ASN A 341 9.05 19.14 13.88
CA ASN A 341 10.47 19.29 14.19
C ASN A 341 11.04 18.03 14.87
N LYS A 342 10.31 17.48 15.85
CA LYS A 342 10.70 16.23 16.52
C LYS A 342 10.80 15.08 15.52
N ILE A 343 9.82 14.94 14.64
CA ILE A 343 9.80 13.91 13.61
C ILE A 343 11.00 14.03 12.68
N PHE A 344 11.28 15.25 12.16
CA PHE A 344 12.40 15.44 11.25
C PHE A 344 13.77 15.27 11.92
N ASN A 345 13.91 15.58 13.20
CA ASN A 345 15.14 15.28 13.94
C ASN A 345 15.39 13.77 14.03
N GLU A 346 14.35 12.96 14.24
CA GLU A 346 14.48 11.50 14.20
C GLU A 346 14.78 10.97 12.79
N ILE A 347 14.13 11.51 11.75
CA ILE A 347 14.43 11.19 10.35
C ILE A 347 15.91 11.44 10.04
N ILE A 348 16.44 12.61 10.42
CA ILE A 348 17.84 12.98 10.18
C ILE A 348 18.79 11.99 10.86
N LYS A 349 18.50 11.57 12.08
CA LYS A 349 19.31 10.55 12.80
C LYS A 349 19.34 9.23 12.03
N ILE A 350 18.17 8.72 11.61
CA ILE A 350 18.07 7.45 10.88
C ILE A 350 18.76 7.52 9.50
N VAL A 351 18.64 8.64 8.79
CA VAL A 351 19.23 8.78 7.45
C VAL A 351 20.75 8.89 7.51
N LYS A 352 21.31 9.36 8.62
CA LYS A 352 22.77 9.48 8.84
C LYS A 352 23.42 8.20 9.38
N SER A 353 22.65 7.34 10.07
CA SER A 353 23.07 5.99 10.46
C SER A 353 23.14 5.06 9.23
#